data_7ba09ac8d57eaebab51234e1d2f83894
#
_entry.id   7ba09ac8d57eaebab51234e1d2f83894
#
_cell.length_a   1.000
_cell.length_b   1.000
_cell.length_c   1.000
_cell.angle_alpha   90.00
_cell.angle_beta   90.00
_cell.angle_gamma   90.00
#
_symmetry.space_group_name_H-M   'P 1'
#
loop_
_entity.id
_entity.type
_entity.pdbx_description
1 polymer ?
#
loop_
_entity_poly.entity_id
_entity_poly.type
_entity_poly.pdbx_seq_one_letter_code
_entity_poly.pdbx_strand_id
1 'polypeptide(L)'
;MIHEFSRTGMLIGETGLRALAESRVAVFGVGGVGSHAIEALARSGVGSLALVDNDTVSLTNINRQSIALHSTVGRYKTQVMKEKIADINPKCSVSTFETFVLPDNLEELFGQIGPVDYILDAIDTVTAKLALIVYAQSHGIPIIASMGTGNKLHPELFQISDIYKTSVCPLCKVMRRELKARQVKKLTVCWSPELPL
;
A
#
# COMPACT_ATOMS: atom_id res chain seq x y z
N MET A 1 -22.85 21.19 -5.91
CA MET A 1 -21.66 22.07 -5.76
C MET A 1 -20.46 21.35 -6.38
N ILE A 2 -19.61 22.02 -7.18
CA ILE A 2 -18.41 21.39 -7.76
C ILE A 2 -17.34 21.33 -6.67
N HIS A 3 -16.72 20.17 -6.48
CA HIS A 3 -15.64 19.93 -5.53
C HIS A 3 -14.62 18.93 -6.12
N GLU A 4 -13.49 18.70 -5.46
CA GLU A 4 -12.35 17.91 -5.93
C GLU A 4 -12.72 16.48 -6.35
N PHE A 5 -13.75 15.87 -5.75
CA PHE A 5 -14.21 14.50 -6.03
C PHE A 5 -15.45 14.43 -6.93
N SER A 6 -15.91 15.54 -7.51
CA SER A 6 -17.14 15.58 -8.32
C SER A 6 -17.15 14.57 -9.48
N ARG A 7 -15.99 14.36 -10.14
CA ARG A 7 -15.88 13.37 -11.23
C ARG A 7 -15.90 11.94 -10.73
N THR A 8 -15.28 11.67 -9.59
CA THR A 8 -15.39 10.37 -8.91
C THR A 8 -16.84 10.08 -8.53
N GLY A 9 -17.55 11.10 -8.01
CA GLY A 9 -18.97 11.00 -7.66
C GLY A 9 -19.89 10.66 -8.83
N MET A 10 -19.55 11.07 -10.06
CA MET A 10 -20.28 10.66 -11.26
C MET A 10 -20.20 9.16 -11.54
N LEU A 11 -19.14 8.48 -11.07
CA LEU A 11 -18.94 7.04 -11.26
C LEU A 11 -19.53 6.22 -10.13
N ILE A 12 -19.29 6.63 -8.87
CA ILE A 12 -19.64 5.82 -7.69
C ILE A 12 -20.79 6.39 -6.85
N GLY A 13 -21.30 7.56 -7.21
CA GLY A 13 -22.38 8.25 -6.51
C GLY A 13 -21.98 8.83 -5.13
N GLU A 14 -22.89 9.54 -4.50
CA GLU A 14 -22.67 10.14 -3.16
C GLU A 14 -22.44 9.07 -2.07
N THR A 15 -23.11 7.93 -2.17
CA THR A 15 -22.92 6.82 -1.22
C THR A 15 -21.51 6.27 -1.29
N GLY A 16 -20.96 6.10 -2.50
CA GLY A 16 -19.58 5.65 -2.69
C GLY A 16 -18.55 6.67 -2.19
N LEU A 17 -18.78 7.97 -2.46
CA LEU A 17 -17.92 9.04 -1.93
C LEU A 17 -17.92 9.08 -0.41
N ARG A 18 -19.09 8.92 0.22
CA ARG A 18 -19.21 8.85 1.68
C ARG A 18 -18.46 7.65 2.25
N ALA A 19 -18.63 6.48 1.65
CA ALA A 19 -17.91 5.27 2.08
C ALA A 19 -16.40 5.46 2.03
N LEU A 20 -15.86 6.09 0.97
CA LEU A 20 -14.44 6.43 0.89
C LEU A 20 -14.01 7.44 1.96
N ALA A 21 -14.80 8.50 2.17
CA ALA A 21 -14.51 9.53 3.15
C ALA A 21 -14.53 9.02 4.60
N GLU A 22 -15.29 7.97 4.88
CA GLU A 22 -15.36 7.31 6.19
C GLU A 22 -14.30 6.19 6.34
N SER A 23 -13.67 5.75 5.24
CA SER A 23 -12.71 4.65 5.26
C SER A 23 -11.34 5.07 5.80
N ARG A 24 -10.73 4.13 6.52
CA ARG A 24 -9.35 4.21 7.00
C ARG A 24 -8.49 3.09 6.41
N VAL A 25 -7.42 3.46 5.69
CA VAL A 25 -6.52 2.51 5.04
C VAL A 25 -5.12 2.62 5.64
N ALA A 26 -4.56 1.49 6.06
CA ALA A 26 -3.14 1.40 6.44
C ALA A 26 -2.31 0.99 5.23
N VAL A 27 -1.28 1.78 4.91
CA VAL A 27 -0.36 1.50 3.80
C VAL A 27 1.02 1.25 4.35
N PHE A 28 1.54 0.08 4.07
CA PHE A 28 2.86 -0.37 4.48
C PHE A 28 3.81 -0.32 3.29
N GLY A 29 4.83 0.53 3.37
CA GLY A 29 5.77 0.85 2.30
C GLY A 29 5.34 2.06 1.46
N VAL A 30 6.15 3.11 1.47
CA VAL A 30 5.96 4.37 0.70
C VAL A 30 6.98 4.46 -0.44
N GLY A 31 7.26 3.30 -1.05
CA GLY A 31 8.22 3.14 -2.16
C GLY A 31 7.59 3.34 -3.55
N GLY A 32 8.15 2.64 -4.56
CA GLY A 32 7.73 2.75 -5.96
C GLY A 32 6.27 2.35 -6.22
N VAL A 33 5.74 1.41 -5.44
CA VAL A 33 4.32 1.01 -5.54
C VAL A 33 3.48 1.83 -4.56
N GLY A 34 3.87 1.84 -3.28
CA GLY A 34 3.06 2.46 -2.23
C GLY A 34 2.86 3.95 -2.44
N SER A 35 3.86 4.71 -2.88
CA SER A 35 3.71 6.15 -3.09
C SER A 35 2.65 6.50 -4.14
N HIS A 36 2.56 5.73 -5.23
CA HIS A 36 1.52 5.91 -6.25
C HIS A 36 0.14 5.45 -5.77
N ALA A 37 0.09 4.32 -5.04
CA ALA A 37 -1.17 3.83 -4.47
C ALA A 37 -1.75 4.79 -3.43
N ILE A 38 -0.92 5.35 -2.55
CA ILE A 38 -1.35 6.36 -1.55
C ILE A 38 -1.89 7.60 -2.24
N GLU A 39 -1.21 8.10 -3.27
CA GLU A 39 -1.68 9.24 -4.04
C GLU A 39 -3.05 8.95 -4.71
N ALA A 40 -3.24 7.75 -5.28
CA ALA A 40 -4.51 7.34 -5.86
C ALA A 40 -5.63 7.28 -4.80
N LEU A 41 -5.36 6.75 -3.60
CA LEU A 41 -6.31 6.71 -2.48
C LEU A 41 -6.72 8.12 -2.04
N ALA A 42 -5.75 9.03 -1.87
CA ALA A 42 -6.02 10.43 -1.52
C ALA A 42 -6.87 11.13 -2.57
N ARG A 43 -6.56 10.95 -3.87
CA ARG A 43 -7.31 11.50 -5.01
C ARG A 43 -8.70 10.88 -5.19
N SER A 44 -8.91 9.68 -4.65
CA SER A 44 -10.22 9.02 -4.64
C SER A 44 -11.13 9.49 -3.49
N GLY A 45 -10.59 10.23 -2.52
CA GLY A 45 -11.35 10.78 -1.40
C GLY A 45 -11.36 9.91 -0.15
N VAL A 46 -10.38 9.01 0.02
CA VAL A 46 -10.22 8.25 1.28
C VAL A 46 -10.00 9.22 2.44
N GLY A 47 -10.77 9.04 3.52
CA GLY A 47 -10.80 9.99 4.62
C GLY A 47 -9.68 9.84 5.64
N SER A 48 -9.05 8.65 5.75
CA SER A 48 -7.94 8.45 6.69
C SER A 48 -6.89 7.49 6.15
N LEU A 49 -5.62 7.86 6.29
CA LEU A 49 -4.47 7.05 5.86
C LEU A 49 -3.46 6.92 7.00
N ALA A 50 -3.04 5.70 7.28
CA ALA A 50 -1.90 5.41 8.14
C ALA A 50 -0.73 4.95 7.27
N LEU A 51 0.38 5.69 7.28
CA LEU A 51 1.54 5.44 6.42
C LEU A 51 2.69 4.89 7.25
N VAL A 52 3.18 3.71 6.89
CA VAL A 52 4.27 3.01 7.60
C VAL A 52 5.45 2.81 6.66
N ASP A 53 6.57 3.44 6.94
CA ASP A 53 7.84 3.28 6.21
C ASP A 53 8.97 3.90 7.03
N ASN A 54 10.09 3.21 7.20
CA ASN A 54 11.23 3.69 7.99
C ASN A 54 12.26 4.47 7.17
N ASP A 55 12.12 4.50 5.83
CA ASP A 55 13.13 5.07 4.96
C ASP A 55 13.02 6.58 4.79
N THR A 56 14.14 7.18 4.43
CA THR A 56 14.21 8.52 3.84
C THR A 56 14.27 8.44 2.32
N VAL A 57 13.88 9.53 1.67
CA VAL A 57 14.02 9.69 0.21
C VAL A 57 15.50 9.71 -0.17
N SER A 58 15.89 8.86 -1.11
CA SER A 58 17.22 8.85 -1.70
C SER A 58 17.18 9.34 -3.16
N LEU A 59 18.33 9.81 -3.65
CA LEU A 59 18.47 10.29 -5.03
C LEU A 59 18.04 9.22 -6.05
N THR A 60 18.34 7.95 -5.78
CA THR A 60 18.01 6.82 -6.66
C THR A 60 16.52 6.46 -6.68
N ASN A 61 15.71 7.08 -5.84
CA ASN A 61 14.26 6.89 -5.82
C ASN A 61 13.53 7.75 -6.86
N ILE A 62 14.15 8.82 -7.36
CA ILE A 62 13.53 9.84 -8.24
C ILE A 62 12.93 9.21 -9.50
N ASN A 63 13.54 8.15 -10.01
CA ASN A 63 13.08 7.51 -11.25
C ASN A 63 11.73 6.78 -11.14
N ARG A 64 11.22 6.51 -9.91
CA ARG A 64 10.01 5.67 -9.75
C ARG A 64 9.12 5.95 -8.53
N GLN A 65 9.55 6.78 -7.58
CA GLN A 65 8.75 7.09 -6.40
C GLN A 65 8.15 8.49 -6.50
N SER A 66 6.83 8.62 -6.38
CA SER A 66 6.12 9.88 -6.60
C SER A 66 6.44 10.98 -5.57
N ILE A 67 7.05 10.58 -4.45
CA ILE A 67 7.49 11.49 -3.37
C ILE A 67 8.96 11.94 -3.54
N ALA A 68 9.69 11.29 -4.45
CA ALA A 68 11.12 11.53 -4.58
C ALA A 68 11.40 12.63 -5.60
N LEU A 69 11.84 13.78 -5.10
CA LEU A 69 12.27 14.95 -5.84
C LEU A 69 13.64 15.39 -5.32
N HIS A 70 14.40 16.17 -6.08
CA HIS A 70 15.65 16.75 -5.60
C HIS A 70 15.47 17.50 -4.26
N SER A 71 14.36 18.20 -4.11
CA SER A 71 14.01 18.96 -2.89
C SER A 71 13.58 18.12 -1.70
N THR A 72 13.28 16.82 -1.91
CA THR A 72 12.80 15.94 -0.83
C THR A 72 13.83 14.91 -0.38
N VAL A 73 14.99 14.81 -1.06
CA VAL A 73 16.09 13.90 -0.68
C VAL A 73 16.50 14.12 0.77
N GLY A 74 16.63 13.02 1.53
CA GLY A 74 17.00 13.02 2.95
C GLY A 74 15.82 13.13 3.92
N ARG A 75 14.63 13.46 3.45
CA ARG A 75 13.42 13.55 4.29
C ARG A 75 12.73 12.20 4.41
N TYR A 76 12.04 11.93 5.51
CA TYR A 76 11.24 10.72 5.67
C TYR A 76 10.15 10.62 4.58
N LYS A 77 10.05 9.45 3.94
CA LYS A 77 9.08 9.21 2.86
C LYS A 77 7.63 9.45 3.31
N THR A 78 7.31 9.02 4.52
CA THR A 78 5.99 9.18 5.14
C THR A 78 5.62 10.65 5.30
N GLN A 79 6.56 11.49 5.77
CA GLN A 79 6.34 12.92 5.98
C GLN A 79 6.14 13.67 4.66
N VAL A 80 6.97 13.37 3.65
CA VAL A 80 6.80 13.96 2.31
C VAL A 80 5.45 13.58 1.72
N MET A 81 5.05 12.32 1.88
CA MET A 81 3.74 11.86 1.40
C MET A 81 2.59 12.52 2.15
N LYS A 82 2.69 12.71 3.46
CA LYS A 82 1.69 13.42 4.27
C LYS A 82 1.46 14.85 3.78
N GLU A 83 2.52 15.59 3.49
CA GLU A 83 2.43 16.94 2.92
C GLU A 83 1.74 16.93 1.55
N LYS A 84 2.12 15.97 0.70
CA LYS A 84 1.51 15.81 -0.62
C LYS A 84 0.01 15.48 -0.52
N ILE A 85 -0.39 14.63 0.43
CA ILE A 85 -1.80 14.32 0.68
C ILE A 85 -2.57 15.57 1.14
N ALA A 86 -1.97 16.36 2.03
CA ALA A 86 -2.62 17.59 2.53
C ALA A 86 -2.92 18.60 1.41
N ASP A 87 -2.10 18.62 0.36
CA ASP A 87 -2.34 19.47 -0.84
C ASP A 87 -3.35 18.85 -1.82
N ILE A 88 -3.50 17.51 -1.85
CA ILE A 88 -4.46 16.79 -2.69
C ILE A 88 -5.84 16.73 -2.03
N ASN A 89 -5.90 16.33 -0.77
CA ASN A 89 -7.12 16.11 0.01
C ASN A 89 -6.92 16.64 1.43
N PRO A 90 -7.14 17.94 1.67
CA PRO A 90 -6.93 18.56 2.98
C PRO A 90 -7.78 17.97 4.12
N LYS A 91 -8.85 17.23 3.77
CA LYS A 91 -9.74 16.59 4.75
C LYS A 91 -9.27 15.21 5.15
N CYS A 92 -8.30 14.63 4.43
CA CYS A 92 -7.74 13.32 4.77
C CYS A 92 -6.90 13.40 6.05
N SER A 93 -7.26 12.62 7.05
CA SER A 93 -6.44 12.47 8.26
C SER A 93 -5.27 11.54 7.99
N VAL A 94 -4.02 12.01 8.19
CA VAL A 94 -2.82 11.22 7.91
C VAL A 94 -1.98 11.05 9.15
N SER A 95 -1.80 9.80 9.59
CA SER A 95 -0.83 9.39 10.60
C SER A 95 0.39 8.76 9.95
N THR A 96 1.59 9.02 10.48
CA THR A 96 2.85 8.50 9.95
C THR A 96 3.61 7.74 11.01
N PHE A 97 4.24 6.65 10.61
CA PHE A 97 4.98 5.75 11.48
C PHE A 97 6.33 5.43 10.80
N GLU A 98 7.38 6.07 11.27
CA GLU A 98 8.75 5.91 10.78
C GLU A 98 9.39 4.69 11.47
N THR A 99 8.83 3.51 11.19
CA THR A 99 9.26 2.27 11.84
C THR A 99 9.43 1.13 10.84
N PHE A 100 10.36 0.23 11.16
CA PHE A 100 10.54 -1.01 10.42
C PHE A 100 9.49 -2.02 10.88
N VAL A 101 8.85 -2.70 9.91
CA VAL A 101 7.82 -3.72 10.22
C VAL A 101 8.51 -5.04 10.54
N LEU A 102 8.29 -5.52 11.76
CA LEU A 102 8.82 -6.79 12.27
C LEU A 102 7.65 -7.63 12.83
N PRO A 103 7.80 -8.96 12.89
CA PRO A 103 6.79 -9.82 13.50
C PRO A 103 6.45 -9.42 14.94
N ASP A 104 7.45 -8.97 15.69
CA ASP A 104 7.35 -8.72 17.12
C ASP A 104 6.75 -7.35 17.46
N ASN A 105 6.70 -6.40 16.50
CA ASN A 105 6.19 -5.05 16.76
C ASN A 105 4.81 -4.77 16.14
N LEU A 106 4.22 -5.71 15.40
CA LEU A 106 2.95 -5.48 14.72
C LEU A 106 1.79 -5.18 15.67
N GLU A 107 1.68 -5.89 16.80
CA GLU A 107 0.63 -5.66 17.78
C GLU A 107 0.71 -4.24 18.37
N GLU A 108 1.90 -3.79 18.75
CA GLU A 108 2.12 -2.44 19.24
C GLU A 108 1.83 -1.40 18.15
N LEU A 109 2.33 -1.63 16.94
CA LEU A 109 2.15 -0.74 15.81
C LEU A 109 0.66 -0.58 15.46
N PHE A 110 -0.11 -1.67 15.39
CA PHE A 110 -1.55 -1.59 15.17
C PHE A 110 -2.30 -1.00 16.36
N GLY A 111 -1.81 -1.18 17.58
CA GLY A 111 -2.30 -0.46 18.76
C GLY A 111 -2.19 1.06 18.62
N GLN A 112 -1.11 1.55 18.01
CA GLN A 112 -0.89 2.98 17.72
C GLN A 112 -1.69 3.45 16.48
N ILE A 113 -1.74 2.63 15.42
CA ILE A 113 -2.52 2.91 14.20
C ILE A 113 -4.01 2.97 14.54
N GLY A 114 -4.50 2.08 15.39
CA GLY A 114 -5.92 1.91 15.67
C GLY A 114 -6.66 1.12 14.57
N PRO A 115 -8.01 1.04 14.64
CA PRO A 115 -8.80 0.28 13.68
C PRO A 115 -8.62 0.76 12.25
N VAL A 116 -8.55 -0.18 11.31
CA VAL A 116 -8.47 0.10 9.86
C VAL A 116 -9.44 -0.80 9.11
N ASP A 117 -9.99 -0.29 7.99
CA ASP A 117 -10.91 -1.03 7.13
C ASP A 117 -10.16 -1.86 6.09
N TYR A 118 -8.93 -1.47 5.76
CA TYR A 118 -8.14 -2.13 4.71
C TYR A 118 -6.64 -1.94 4.92
N ILE A 119 -5.88 -2.96 4.52
CA ILE A 119 -4.41 -2.90 4.49
C ILE A 119 -3.92 -3.00 3.05
N LEU A 120 -3.01 -2.08 2.67
CA LEU A 120 -2.24 -2.14 1.43
C LEU A 120 -0.79 -2.45 1.76
N ASP A 121 -0.34 -3.62 1.35
CA ASP A 121 1.05 -4.07 1.54
C ASP A 121 1.89 -3.81 0.28
N ALA A 122 2.77 -2.85 0.36
CA ALA A 122 3.76 -2.50 -0.66
C ALA A 122 5.21 -2.63 -0.16
N ILE A 123 5.42 -3.43 0.90
CA ILE A 123 6.75 -3.74 1.44
C ILE A 123 7.50 -4.66 0.47
N ASP A 124 8.81 -4.59 0.41
CA ASP A 124 9.67 -5.48 -0.37
C ASP A 124 10.27 -6.63 0.46
N THR A 125 10.32 -6.52 1.78
CA THR A 125 10.89 -7.51 2.70
C THR A 125 9.92 -8.67 2.94
N VAL A 126 10.29 -9.89 2.54
CA VAL A 126 9.45 -11.09 2.64
C VAL A 126 8.96 -11.36 4.06
N THR A 127 9.85 -11.26 5.05
CA THR A 127 9.51 -11.53 6.46
C THR A 127 8.42 -10.58 6.96
N ALA A 128 8.56 -9.28 6.67
CA ALA A 128 7.58 -8.27 7.05
C ALA A 128 6.23 -8.50 6.34
N LYS A 129 6.25 -8.81 5.02
CA LYS A 129 5.03 -9.16 4.28
C LYS A 129 4.29 -10.32 4.89
N LEU A 130 5.01 -11.40 5.21
CA LEU A 130 4.42 -12.61 5.81
C LEU A 130 3.79 -12.31 7.16
N ALA A 131 4.49 -11.57 8.02
CA ALA A 131 4.00 -11.18 9.33
C ALA A 131 2.73 -10.33 9.22
N LEU A 132 2.75 -9.31 8.36
CA LEU A 132 1.60 -8.43 8.10
C LEU A 132 0.38 -9.19 7.57
N ILE A 133 0.57 -10.12 6.63
CA ILE A 133 -0.51 -10.92 6.04
C ILE A 133 -1.13 -11.85 7.10
N VAL A 134 -0.29 -12.51 7.92
CA VAL A 134 -0.77 -13.37 9.00
C VAL A 134 -1.53 -12.55 10.03
N TYR A 135 -1.01 -11.39 10.41
CA TYR A 135 -1.69 -10.44 11.32
C TYR A 135 -3.06 -10.03 10.77
N ALA A 136 -3.11 -9.57 9.53
CA ALA A 136 -4.35 -9.15 8.87
C ALA A 136 -5.40 -10.28 8.86
N GLN A 137 -4.97 -11.51 8.58
CA GLN A 137 -5.86 -12.67 8.56
C GLN A 137 -6.38 -13.01 9.95
N SER A 138 -5.53 -13.01 10.99
CA SER A 138 -5.94 -13.32 12.37
C SER A 138 -6.93 -12.31 12.94
N HIS A 139 -6.87 -11.06 12.45
CA HIS A 139 -7.75 -9.98 12.88
C HIS A 139 -8.92 -9.71 11.91
N GLY A 140 -9.06 -10.50 10.85
CA GLY A 140 -10.14 -10.35 9.87
C GLY A 140 -10.06 -9.06 9.05
N ILE A 141 -8.89 -8.43 8.93
CA ILE A 141 -8.70 -7.19 8.20
C ILE A 141 -8.43 -7.52 6.71
N PRO A 142 -9.21 -6.96 5.77
CA PRO A 142 -8.96 -7.11 4.35
C PRO A 142 -7.59 -6.56 3.95
N ILE A 143 -6.85 -7.32 3.13
CA ILE A 143 -5.52 -6.94 2.68
C ILE A 143 -5.31 -7.24 1.19
N ILE A 144 -4.62 -6.33 0.50
CA ILE A 144 -4.00 -6.57 -0.80
C ILE A 144 -2.49 -6.41 -0.71
N ALA A 145 -1.74 -7.33 -1.29
CA ALA A 145 -0.28 -7.27 -1.30
C ALA A 145 0.26 -7.12 -2.72
N SER A 146 1.14 -6.15 -2.93
CA SER A 146 1.90 -6.03 -4.16
C SER A 146 3.00 -7.07 -4.20
N MET A 147 3.12 -7.77 -5.32
CA MET A 147 4.20 -8.72 -5.56
C MET A 147 5.37 -8.06 -6.31
N GLY A 148 6.25 -8.83 -6.93
CA GLY A 148 7.40 -8.29 -7.66
C GLY A 148 6.98 -7.46 -8.88
N THR A 149 7.29 -6.17 -8.87
CA THR A 149 6.95 -5.22 -9.94
C THR A 149 8.18 -4.72 -10.71
N GLY A 150 9.38 -4.97 -10.20
CA GLY A 150 10.63 -4.57 -10.86
C GLY A 150 10.98 -5.42 -12.07
N ASN A 151 11.83 -4.87 -12.97
CA ASN A 151 12.33 -5.52 -14.19
C ASN A 151 11.21 -6.01 -15.11
N LYS A 152 10.20 -5.15 -15.35
CA LYS A 152 9.04 -5.41 -16.20
C LYS A 152 8.77 -4.23 -17.11
N LEU A 153 8.42 -4.52 -18.36
CA LEU A 153 8.16 -3.53 -19.40
C LEU A 153 6.69 -3.44 -19.82
N HIS A 154 5.88 -4.43 -19.41
CA HIS A 154 4.50 -4.60 -19.85
C HIS A 154 3.50 -4.32 -18.70
N PRO A 155 3.17 -3.04 -18.42
CA PRO A 155 2.24 -2.67 -17.35
C PRO A 155 0.82 -3.22 -17.58
N GLU A 156 0.43 -3.43 -18.83
CA GLU A 156 -0.86 -4.01 -19.21
C GLU A 156 -1.03 -5.47 -18.77
N LEU A 157 0.06 -6.16 -18.40
CA LEU A 157 0.04 -7.53 -17.91
C LEU A 157 -0.19 -7.63 -16.40
N PHE A 158 -0.21 -6.51 -15.66
CA PHE A 158 -0.52 -6.58 -14.24
C PHE A 158 -1.95 -7.04 -13.99
N GLN A 159 -2.08 -7.96 -13.03
CA GLN A 159 -3.34 -8.63 -12.68
C GLN A 159 -3.57 -8.59 -11.18
N ILE A 160 -4.85 -8.58 -10.80
CA ILE A 160 -5.28 -8.80 -9.43
C ILE A 160 -5.92 -10.17 -9.35
N SER A 161 -5.39 -11.04 -8.49
CA SER A 161 -5.92 -12.38 -8.27
C SER A 161 -5.57 -12.92 -6.90
N ASP A 162 -6.01 -14.14 -6.61
CA ASP A 162 -5.52 -14.88 -5.44
C ASP A 162 -4.06 -15.29 -5.66
N ILE A 163 -3.25 -15.23 -4.60
CA ILE A 163 -1.82 -15.61 -4.63
C ILE A 163 -1.60 -17.03 -5.20
N TYR A 164 -2.50 -17.96 -4.94
CA TYR A 164 -2.40 -19.35 -5.41
C TYR A 164 -2.73 -19.53 -6.89
N LYS A 165 -3.24 -18.49 -7.55
CA LYS A 165 -3.46 -18.43 -9.01
C LYS A 165 -2.29 -17.79 -9.76
N THR A 166 -1.26 -17.32 -9.06
CA THR A 166 -0.11 -16.65 -9.67
C THR A 166 0.88 -17.63 -10.27
N SER A 167 1.64 -17.18 -11.26
CA SER A 167 2.71 -17.94 -11.93
C SER A 167 3.95 -17.06 -12.13
N VAL A 168 5.03 -17.63 -12.66
CA VAL A 168 6.25 -16.93 -13.10
C VAL A 168 6.97 -16.11 -12.01
N CYS A 169 6.31 -15.15 -11.37
CA CYS A 169 6.91 -14.22 -10.42
C CYS A 169 7.65 -14.94 -9.27
N PRO A 170 8.99 -14.73 -9.09
CA PRO A 170 9.78 -15.39 -8.05
C PRO A 170 9.27 -15.09 -6.64
N LEU A 171 8.89 -13.83 -6.37
CA LEU A 171 8.32 -13.43 -5.06
C LEU A 171 7.02 -14.18 -4.78
N CYS A 172 6.12 -14.27 -5.77
CA CYS A 172 4.89 -15.06 -5.62
C CYS A 172 5.18 -16.53 -5.28
N LYS A 173 6.22 -17.13 -5.87
CA LYS A 173 6.62 -18.52 -5.59
C LYS A 173 7.02 -18.71 -4.11
N VAL A 174 7.83 -17.79 -3.60
CA VAL A 174 8.23 -17.81 -2.18
C VAL A 174 7.01 -17.58 -1.28
N MET A 175 6.22 -16.55 -1.56
CA MET A 175 5.04 -16.22 -0.77
C MET A 175 4.03 -17.38 -0.72
N ARG A 176 3.75 -18.05 -1.84
CA ARG A 176 2.83 -19.21 -1.86
C ARG A 176 3.30 -20.33 -0.93
N ARG A 177 4.60 -20.65 -0.94
CA ARG A 177 5.17 -21.69 -0.07
C ARG A 177 5.03 -21.31 1.40
N GLU A 178 5.47 -20.13 1.74
CA GLU A 178 5.50 -19.63 3.12
C GLU A 178 4.10 -19.40 3.72
N LEU A 179 3.17 -18.89 2.91
CA LEU A 179 1.78 -18.67 3.32
C LEU A 179 1.04 -20.00 3.50
N LYS A 180 1.29 -20.99 2.63
CA LYS A 180 0.73 -22.35 2.79
C LYS A 180 1.18 -23.01 4.10
N ALA A 181 2.47 -22.88 4.45
CA ALA A 181 2.99 -23.38 5.72
C ALA A 181 2.35 -22.71 6.95
N ARG A 182 1.89 -21.46 6.81
CA ARG A 182 1.17 -20.68 7.83
C ARG A 182 -0.35 -20.80 7.76
N GLN A 183 -0.86 -21.73 6.96
CA GLN A 183 -2.29 -22.02 6.79
C GLN A 183 -3.11 -20.82 6.24
N VAL A 184 -2.46 -19.86 5.59
CA VAL A 184 -3.15 -18.77 4.87
C VAL A 184 -3.81 -19.34 3.62
N LYS A 185 -5.15 -19.35 3.58
CA LYS A 185 -5.91 -20.00 2.51
C LYS A 185 -6.12 -19.11 1.29
N LYS A 186 -6.06 -17.80 1.46
CA LYS A 186 -6.35 -16.82 0.40
C LYS A 186 -5.60 -15.52 0.67
N LEU A 187 -5.09 -14.90 -0.38
CA LEU A 187 -4.53 -13.55 -0.34
C LEU A 187 -4.74 -12.88 -1.69
N THR A 188 -5.36 -11.70 -1.69
CA THR A 188 -5.45 -10.86 -2.88
C THR A 188 -4.10 -10.22 -3.16
N VAL A 189 -3.60 -10.38 -4.39
CA VAL A 189 -2.30 -9.82 -4.80
C VAL A 189 -2.38 -9.09 -6.13
N CYS A 190 -1.56 -8.05 -6.28
CA CYS A 190 -1.24 -7.42 -7.56
C CYS A 190 0.10 -8.01 -8.04
N TRP A 191 0.10 -8.60 -9.24
CA TRP A 191 1.26 -9.32 -9.79
C TRP A 191 1.25 -9.29 -11.33
N SER A 192 2.36 -9.68 -11.95
CA SER A 192 2.45 -9.80 -13.41
C SER A 192 3.01 -11.18 -13.80
N PRO A 193 2.47 -11.85 -14.82
CA PRO A 193 3.02 -13.07 -15.42
C PRO A 193 4.22 -12.82 -16.33
N GLU A 194 4.61 -11.58 -16.53
CA GLU A 194 5.79 -11.22 -17.30
C GLU A 194 7.07 -11.78 -16.69
N LEU A 195 7.92 -12.37 -17.51
CA LEU A 195 9.27 -12.78 -17.10
C LEU A 195 10.09 -11.54 -16.75
N PRO A 196 10.71 -11.47 -15.57
CA PRO A 196 11.64 -10.38 -15.26
C PRO A 196 12.83 -10.39 -16.21
N LEU A 197 13.26 -9.20 -16.65
CA LEU A 197 14.49 -9.02 -17.43
C LEU A 197 15.74 -9.30 -16.60
#